data_0873f4f5f1a321a4fcd936b59994092f
#
_entry.id   0873f4f5f1a321a4fcd936b59994092f
#
_cell.length_a   1.000
_cell.length_b   1.000
_cell.length_c   1.000
_cell.angle_alpha   90.00
_cell.angle_beta   90.00
_cell.angle_gamma   90.00
#
_symmetry.space_group_name_H-M   'P 1'
#
loop_
_entity.id
_entity.type
_entity.pdbx_description
1 polymer ?
#
loop_
_entity_poly.entity_id
_entity_poly.type
_entity_poly.pdbx_seq_one_letter_code
_entity_poly.pdbx_strand_id
1 'polypeptide(L)'
;MNYSELIDKYVPADDVFLFNTGCAQKAWLLLGCRYMDEIKMHRFAVWAPNAQSVSLVGDFNGWDPAKTPMEKRGGIWYCFVEGLKSGNLYKYCVTTSVGKTVWKSDPFAQWSQSGVNTASMVWTGSHIWRDEVFMRYRAEKNCFASPMSIYELHLGSWKTPEGGVNYAAIAPELAKYCTEMGFTHIELLPLTEYPYPGSWGYQVTGYYA
;
A
#
# COMPACT_ATOMS: atom_id res chain seq x y z
N MET A 1 -23.41 -16.63 1.41
CA MET A 1 -22.05 -17.08 1.82
C MET A 1 -22.04 -17.12 3.32
N ASN A 2 -21.75 -18.23 3.95
CA ASN A 2 -21.57 -18.29 5.40
C ASN A 2 -20.19 -17.71 5.77
N TYR A 3 -19.95 -17.48 7.08
CA TYR A 3 -18.73 -16.80 7.54
C TYR A 3 -17.45 -17.60 7.25
N SER A 4 -17.49 -18.92 7.32
CA SER A 4 -16.35 -19.79 6.99
C SER A 4 -16.00 -19.70 5.50
N GLU A 5 -16.99 -19.75 4.62
CA GLU A 5 -16.81 -19.58 3.17
C GLU A 5 -16.21 -18.21 2.82
N LEU A 6 -16.61 -17.18 3.56
CA LEU A 6 -16.06 -15.83 3.40
C LEU A 6 -14.57 -15.79 3.76
N ILE A 7 -14.18 -16.43 4.86
CA ILE A 7 -12.77 -16.52 5.26
C ILE A 7 -11.98 -17.31 4.23
N ASP A 8 -12.46 -18.46 3.79
CA ASP A 8 -11.76 -19.30 2.82
C ASP A 8 -11.58 -18.61 1.47
N LYS A 9 -12.51 -17.75 1.08
CA LYS A 9 -12.43 -16.98 -0.15
C LYS A 9 -11.47 -15.79 -0.06
N TYR A 10 -11.51 -15.02 1.04
CA TYR A 10 -10.80 -13.73 1.13
C TYR A 10 -9.54 -13.74 2.01
N VAL A 11 -9.32 -14.83 2.74
CA VAL A 11 -8.08 -15.14 3.47
C VAL A 11 -7.73 -16.62 3.24
N PRO A 12 -7.46 -17.03 1.99
CA PRO A 12 -7.27 -18.44 1.64
C PRO A 12 -6.12 -19.07 2.41
N ALA A 13 -6.30 -20.33 2.84
CA ALA A 13 -5.26 -21.05 3.59
C ALA A 13 -3.97 -21.22 2.78
N ASP A 14 -4.10 -21.43 1.46
CA ASP A 14 -2.97 -21.57 0.55
C ASP A 14 -2.17 -20.28 0.43
N ASP A 15 -2.83 -19.11 0.32
CA ASP A 15 -2.16 -17.82 0.27
C ASP A 15 -1.45 -17.51 1.59
N VAL A 16 -2.08 -17.85 2.72
CA VAL A 16 -1.47 -17.74 4.06
C VAL A 16 -0.25 -18.65 4.18
N PHE A 17 -0.33 -19.87 3.69
CA PHE A 17 0.80 -20.81 3.64
C PHE A 17 1.94 -20.29 2.76
N LEU A 18 1.65 -19.86 1.54
CA LEU A 18 2.64 -19.29 0.62
C LEU A 18 3.30 -18.04 1.20
N PHE A 19 2.54 -17.19 1.89
CA PHE A 19 3.11 -16.03 2.55
C PHE A 19 4.09 -16.42 3.68
N ASN A 20 3.69 -17.34 4.55
CA ASN A 20 4.53 -17.77 5.67
C ASN A 20 5.78 -18.54 5.23
N THR A 21 5.76 -19.16 4.06
CA THR A 21 6.93 -19.85 3.47
C THR A 21 7.82 -18.93 2.63
N GLY A 22 7.46 -17.64 2.49
CA GLY A 22 8.20 -16.68 1.67
C GLY A 22 8.00 -16.86 0.16
N CYS A 23 7.02 -17.67 -0.25
CA CYS A 23 6.73 -17.96 -1.66
C CYS A 23 5.62 -17.08 -2.28
N ALA A 24 4.97 -16.24 -1.49
CA ALA A 24 3.89 -15.36 -1.97
C ALA A 24 4.45 -14.22 -2.82
N GLN A 25 4.25 -14.29 -4.14
CA GLN A 25 4.67 -13.23 -5.07
C GLN A 25 3.76 -12.00 -5.05
N LYS A 26 2.54 -12.13 -4.54
CA LYS A 26 1.51 -11.09 -4.54
C LYS A 26 0.93 -10.88 -3.15
N ALA A 27 1.81 -10.72 -2.14
CA ALA A 27 1.41 -10.55 -0.74
C ALA A 27 0.42 -9.38 -0.52
N TRP A 28 0.49 -8.35 -1.36
CA TRP A 28 -0.45 -7.22 -1.34
C TRP A 28 -1.90 -7.60 -1.66
N LEU A 29 -2.17 -8.74 -2.29
CA LEU A 29 -3.53 -9.24 -2.48
C LEU A 29 -4.10 -9.85 -1.21
N LEU A 30 -3.25 -10.39 -0.34
CA LEU A 30 -3.62 -11.01 0.94
C LEU A 30 -3.60 -9.99 2.09
N LEU A 31 -2.64 -9.06 2.12
CA LEU A 31 -2.45 -8.11 3.21
C LEU A 31 -2.99 -6.71 2.86
N GLY A 32 -3.12 -5.87 3.89
CA GLY A 32 -3.61 -4.51 3.75
C GLY A 32 -5.13 -4.39 3.77
N CYS A 33 -5.60 -3.18 3.49
CA CYS A 33 -7.01 -2.84 3.34
C CYS A 33 -7.44 -3.06 1.88
N ARG A 34 -8.47 -3.89 1.65
CA ARG A 34 -9.01 -4.20 0.33
C ARG A 34 -10.52 -4.18 0.31
N TYR A 35 -11.10 -3.48 -0.67
CA TYR A 35 -12.53 -3.55 -0.90
C TYR A 35 -12.91 -4.84 -1.61
N MET A 36 -13.88 -5.56 -1.05
CA MET A 36 -14.42 -6.81 -1.58
C MET A 36 -15.79 -6.52 -2.19
N ASP A 37 -15.82 -6.32 -3.50
CA ASP A 37 -17.01 -5.83 -4.22
C ASP A 37 -18.22 -6.74 -4.07
N GLU A 38 -18.03 -8.06 -4.05
CA GLU A 38 -19.13 -9.03 -3.94
C GLU A 38 -19.88 -8.96 -2.62
N ILE A 39 -19.19 -8.64 -1.54
CA ILE A 39 -19.77 -8.56 -0.19
C ILE A 39 -19.93 -7.12 0.30
N LYS A 40 -19.50 -6.13 -0.50
CA LYS A 40 -19.56 -4.69 -0.20
C LYS A 40 -18.89 -4.31 1.12
N MET A 41 -17.82 -5.00 1.49
CA MET A 41 -17.04 -4.80 2.72
C MET A 41 -15.57 -4.57 2.40
N HIS A 42 -14.87 -3.92 3.32
CA HIS A 42 -13.41 -3.85 3.31
C HIS A 42 -12.85 -4.99 4.19
N ARG A 43 -11.94 -5.77 3.61
CA ARG A 43 -11.10 -6.68 4.38
C ARG A 43 -9.85 -5.95 4.81
N PHE A 44 -9.50 -6.07 6.09
CA PHE A 44 -8.21 -5.68 6.64
C PHE A 44 -7.43 -6.93 7.01
N ALA A 45 -6.16 -6.98 6.66
CA ALA A 45 -5.32 -8.11 7.02
C ALA A 45 -3.87 -7.64 7.29
N VAL A 46 -3.30 -8.12 8.41
CA VAL A 46 -1.93 -7.79 8.82
C VAL A 46 -1.22 -9.01 9.38
N TRP A 47 0.04 -9.17 9.04
CA TRP A 47 0.88 -10.22 9.60
C TRP A 47 1.47 -9.80 10.94
N ALA A 48 1.06 -10.46 12.01
CA ALA A 48 1.56 -10.26 13.35
C ALA A 48 1.54 -11.60 14.12
N PRO A 49 2.42 -12.57 13.74
CA PRO A 49 2.34 -13.95 14.21
C PRO A 49 2.50 -14.09 15.72
N ASN A 50 3.28 -13.21 16.34
CA ASN A 50 3.59 -13.23 17.77
C ASN A 50 2.67 -12.34 18.62
N ALA A 51 1.69 -11.67 18.00
CA ALA A 51 0.71 -10.87 18.76
C ALA A 51 -0.24 -11.78 19.54
N GLN A 52 -0.59 -11.35 20.76
CA GLN A 52 -1.64 -11.98 21.58
C GLN A 52 -3.03 -11.62 21.03
N SER A 53 -3.22 -10.37 20.63
CA SER A 53 -4.43 -9.88 19.98
C SER A 53 -4.12 -8.70 19.05
N VAL A 54 -4.98 -8.52 18.06
CA VAL A 54 -4.99 -7.34 17.18
C VAL A 54 -6.42 -6.86 17.05
N SER A 55 -6.61 -5.56 17.13
CA SER A 55 -7.87 -4.89 16.81
C SER A 55 -7.67 -3.83 15.75
N LEU A 56 -8.63 -3.67 14.86
CA LEU A 56 -8.66 -2.55 13.94
C LEU A 56 -9.29 -1.35 14.66
N VAL A 57 -8.62 -0.19 14.59
CA VAL A 57 -9.08 1.07 15.17
C VAL A 57 -9.08 2.16 14.11
N GLY A 58 -10.03 3.07 14.16
CA GLY A 58 -10.14 4.16 13.20
C GLY A 58 -11.34 5.08 13.46
N ASP A 59 -11.53 6.05 12.58
CA ASP A 59 -12.62 7.03 12.68
C ASP A 59 -14.01 6.35 12.78
N PHE A 60 -14.16 5.24 12.06
CA PHE A 60 -15.43 4.51 11.94
C PHE A 60 -15.88 3.81 13.24
N ASN A 61 -14.98 3.58 14.18
CA ASN A 61 -15.31 2.95 15.45
C ASN A 61 -14.92 3.81 16.68
N GLY A 62 -14.53 5.09 16.44
CA GLY A 62 -14.11 6.02 17.47
C GLY A 62 -12.77 5.65 18.10
N TRP A 63 -11.91 4.94 17.34
CA TRP A 63 -10.58 4.49 17.78
C TRP A 63 -10.63 3.53 18.98
N ASP A 64 -11.75 2.84 19.17
CA ASP A 64 -11.98 1.90 20.29
C ASP A 64 -11.59 0.47 19.86
N PRO A 65 -10.53 -0.11 20.46
CA PRO A 65 -10.08 -1.47 20.12
C PRO A 65 -11.08 -2.56 20.49
N ALA A 66 -12.03 -2.29 21.38
CA ALA A 66 -13.04 -3.29 21.78
C ALA A 66 -14.11 -3.51 20.69
N LYS A 67 -14.28 -2.55 19.78
CA LYS A 67 -15.36 -2.58 18.78
C LYS A 67 -15.04 -3.43 17.55
N THR A 68 -13.77 -3.57 17.18
CA THR A 68 -13.39 -4.30 15.97
C THR A 68 -12.18 -5.21 16.24
N PRO A 69 -12.35 -6.25 17.08
CA PRO A 69 -11.32 -7.27 17.25
C PRO A 69 -11.11 -8.03 15.95
N MET A 70 -9.87 -8.44 15.70
CA MET A 70 -9.49 -9.20 14.52
C MET A 70 -9.33 -10.69 14.85
N GLU A 71 -9.61 -11.54 13.88
CA GLU A 71 -9.39 -12.98 13.96
C GLU A 71 -8.03 -13.36 13.37
N LYS A 72 -7.50 -14.52 13.78
CA LYS A 72 -6.17 -14.99 13.38
C LYS A 72 -6.24 -16.26 12.55
N ARG A 73 -5.55 -16.27 11.42
CA ARG A 73 -5.32 -17.47 10.58
C ARG A 73 -3.84 -17.54 10.19
N GLY A 74 -3.11 -18.52 10.66
CA GLY A 74 -1.70 -18.74 10.28
C GLY A 74 -0.78 -17.54 10.52
N GLY A 75 -1.00 -16.77 11.59
CA GLY A 75 -0.19 -15.57 11.90
C GLY A 75 -0.67 -14.28 11.25
N ILE A 76 -1.63 -14.36 10.34
CA ILE A 76 -2.30 -13.21 9.74
C ILE A 76 -3.58 -12.91 10.54
N TRP A 77 -3.72 -11.66 10.96
CA TRP A 77 -4.92 -11.14 11.61
C TRP A 77 -5.78 -10.45 10.58
N TYR A 78 -7.08 -10.69 10.60
CA TYR A 78 -8.02 -10.14 9.62
C TYR A 78 -9.36 -9.78 10.25
N CYS A 79 -10.06 -8.84 9.63
CA CYS A 79 -11.45 -8.52 9.88
C CYS A 79 -12.11 -7.96 8.63
N PHE A 80 -13.45 -7.90 8.66
CA PHE A 80 -14.27 -7.31 7.58
C PHE A 80 -15.09 -6.16 8.17
N VAL A 81 -15.09 -5.02 7.49
CA VAL A 81 -15.81 -3.82 7.93
C VAL A 81 -16.60 -3.25 6.76
N GLU A 82 -17.87 -2.99 6.99
CA GLU A 82 -18.77 -2.37 6.01
C GLU A 82 -18.82 -0.85 6.15
N GLY A 83 -19.36 -0.17 5.12
CA GLY A 83 -19.68 1.25 5.18
C GLY A 83 -18.49 2.22 5.15
N LEU A 84 -17.27 1.75 4.98
CA LEU A 84 -16.09 2.62 4.91
C LEU A 84 -16.03 3.37 3.59
N LYS A 85 -15.46 4.57 3.67
CA LYS A 85 -15.21 5.46 2.52
C LYS A 85 -13.72 5.72 2.36
N SER A 86 -13.32 6.05 1.14
CA SER A 86 -11.97 6.55 0.87
C SER A 86 -11.65 7.73 1.78
N GLY A 87 -10.48 7.70 2.43
CA GLY A 87 -10.04 8.70 3.38
C GLY A 87 -10.32 8.37 4.86
N ASN A 88 -11.11 7.33 5.18
CA ASN A 88 -11.24 6.92 6.57
C ASN A 88 -9.88 6.50 7.14
N LEU A 89 -9.54 7.04 8.30
CA LEU A 89 -8.27 6.75 8.99
C LEU A 89 -8.36 5.44 9.77
N TYR A 90 -7.26 4.67 9.78
CA TYR A 90 -7.17 3.47 10.59
C TYR A 90 -5.75 3.14 11.05
N LYS A 91 -5.64 2.34 12.10
CA LYS A 91 -4.41 1.69 12.60
C LYS A 91 -4.74 0.29 13.10
N TYR A 92 -3.71 -0.51 13.31
CA TYR A 92 -3.79 -1.76 14.05
C TYR A 92 -3.37 -1.52 15.51
N CYS A 93 -4.25 -1.83 16.45
CA CYS A 93 -3.97 -1.88 17.88
C CYS A 93 -3.48 -3.30 18.21
N VAL A 94 -2.18 -3.45 18.43
CA VAL A 94 -1.52 -4.74 18.60
C VAL A 94 -1.11 -4.94 20.06
N THR A 95 -1.59 -6.01 20.69
CA THR A 95 -1.06 -6.48 21.97
C THR A 95 0.07 -7.47 21.71
N THR A 96 1.28 -7.08 22.08
CA THR A 96 2.48 -7.89 21.85
C THR A 96 2.50 -9.14 22.75
N SER A 97 3.41 -10.07 22.47
CA SER A 97 3.61 -11.29 23.29
C SER A 97 3.94 -11.02 24.75
N VAL A 98 4.44 -9.82 25.07
CA VAL A 98 4.74 -9.39 26.46
C VAL A 98 3.63 -8.52 27.06
N GLY A 99 2.45 -8.48 26.45
CA GLY A 99 1.27 -7.75 26.96
C GLY A 99 1.31 -6.22 26.73
N LYS A 100 2.31 -5.68 26.01
CA LYS A 100 2.35 -4.25 25.68
C LYS A 100 1.45 -3.95 24.48
N THR A 101 0.60 -2.95 24.61
CA THR A 101 -0.22 -2.44 23.50
C THR A 101 0.52 -1.39 22.72
N VAL A 102 0.55 -1.53 21.40
CA VAL A 102 1.14 -0.58 20.45
C VAL A 102 0.20 -0.34 19.28
N TRP A 103 0.19 0.87 18.77
CA TRP A 103 -0.60 1.24 17.59
C TRP A 103 0.32 1.33 16.38
N LYS A 104 -0.02 0.63 15.32
CA LYS A 104 0.80 0.49 14.12
C LYS A 104 0.03 0.89 12.88
N SER A 105 0.71 1.57 11.96
CA SER A 105 0.24 1.77 10.59
C SER A 105 0.18 0.42 9.86
N ASP A 106 -0.59 0.37 8.80
CA ASP A 106 -0.64 -0.79 7.92
C ASP A 106 0.58 -0.79 6.99
N PRO A 107 1.44 -1.82 7.02
CA PRO A 107 2.58 -1.91 6.12
C PRO A 107 2.20 -2.01 4.63
N PHE A 108 0.96 -2.41 4.34
CA PHE A 108 0.41 -2.52 3.00
C PHE A 108 -0.64 -1.45 2.68
N ALA A 109 -0.67 -0.36 3.45
CA ALA A 109 -1.54 0.77 3.16
C ALA A 109 -1.25 1.32 1.76
N GLN A 110 -2.31 1.54 0.99
CA GLN A 110 -2.20 2.17 -0.33
C GLN A 110 -2.24 3.70 -0.25
N TRP A 111 -2.57 4.24 0.90
CA TRP A 111 -2.62 5.67 1.19
C TRP A 111 -2.37 5.90 2.67
N SER A 112 -1.63 6.95 2.99
CA SER A 112 -1.25 7.30 4.36
C SER A 112 -1.56 8.75 4.67
N GLN A 113 -1.80 9.03 5.94
CA GLN A 113 -1.95 10.39 6.44
C GLN A 113 -0.60 11.11 6.38
N SER A 114 -0.57 12.31 5.83
CA SER A 114 0.67 13.08 5.67
C SER A 114 1.25 13.61 6.98
N GLY A 115 2.55 13.85 6.98
CA GLY A 115 3.29 14.46 8.08
C GLY A 115 3.52 13.51 9.27
N VAL A 116 3.55 14.07 10.48
CA VAL A 116 3.84 13.32 11.71
C VAL A 116 2.71 12.38 12.13
N ASN A 117 1.55 12.54 11.56
CA ASN A 117 0.43 11.62 11.73
C ASN A 117 0.66 10.38 10.89
N THR A 118 0.65 9.21 11.50
CA THR A 118 1.03 7.95 10.86
C THR A 118 -0.14 6.99 10.69
N ALA A 119 -1.37 7.49 10.57
CA ALA A 119 -2.50 6.63 10.30
C ALA A 119 -2.51 6.22 8.82
N SER A 120 -2.88 4.98 8.57
CA SER A 120 -3.21 4.51 7.24
C SER A 120 -4.59 5.00 6.85
N MET A 121 -4.85 5.12 5.56
CA MET A 121 -6.12 5.61 5.02
C MET A 121 -6.73 4.56 4.10
N VAL A 122 -8.03 4.40 4.20
CA VAL A 122 -8.78 3.55 3.26
C VAL A 122 -8.72 4.16 1.87
N TRP A 123 -8.34 3.36 0.88
CA TRP A 123 -8.36 3.73 -0.53
C TRP A 123 -9.35 2.86 -1.28
N THR A 124 -10.26 3.49 -2.01
CA THR A 124 -11.27 2.81 -2.85
C THR A 124 -11.13 3.14 -4.33
N GLY A 125 -10.09 3.89 -4.69
CA GLY A 125 -9.82 4.25 -6.07
C GLY A 125 -9.29 3.05 -6.88
N SER A 126 -9.50 3.11 -8.18
CA SER A 126 -8.93 2.19 -9.15
C SER A 126 -8.19 2.96 -10.23
N HIS A 127 -7.12 2.39 -10.76
CA HIS A 127 -6.42 2.92 -11.92
C HIS A 127 -6.68 2.03 -13.13
N ILE A 128 -7.07 2.64 -14.24
CA ILE A 128 -7.21 1.94 -15.51
C ILE A 128 -5.89 2.07 -16.27
N TRP A 129 -5.14 0.98 -16.32
CA TRP A 129 -3.90 0.91 -17.10
C TRP A 129 -4.20 1.01 -18.60
N ARG A 130 -3.38 1.74 -19.34
CA ARG A 130 -3.46 1.91 -20.79
C ARG A 130 -2.07 1.75 -21.42
N ASP A 131 -1.31 0.81 -20.92
CA ASP A 131 0.11 0.60 -21.20
C ASP A 131 0.38 -0.72 -21.96
N GLU A 132 -0.65 -1.36 -22.54
CA GLU A 132 -0.50 -2.67 -23.23
C GLU A 132 0.50 -2.62 -24.37
N VAL A 133 0.57 -1.51 -25.09
CA VAL A 133 1.53 -1.32 -26.19
C VAL A 133 2.96 -1.26 -25.65
N PHE A 134 3.17 -0.51 -24.56
CA PHE A 134 4.47 -0.42 -23.89
C PHE A 134 4.88 -1.78 -23.30
N MET A 135 3.95 -2.50 -22.66
CA MET A 135 4.24 -3.80 -22.05
C MET A 135 4.62 -4.86 -23.09
N ARG A 136 3.98 -4.88 -24.27
CA ARG A 136 4.40 -5.73 -25.40
C ARG A 136 5.80 -5.38 -25.90
N TYR A 137 6.03 -4.10 -26.19
CA TYR A 137 7.32 -3.63 -26.63
C TYR A 137 8.44 -3.97 -25.64
N ARG A 138 8.19 -3.74 -24.34
CA ARG A 138 9.11 -4.08 -23.25
C ARG A 138 9.43 -5.57 -23.19
N ALA A 139 8.45 -6.45 -23.43
CA ALA A 139 8.64 -7.89 -23.41
C ALA A 139 9.51 -8.40 -24.57
N GLU A 140 9.43 -7.74 -25.73
CA GLU A 140 10.19 -8.09 -26.94
C GLU A 140 11.61 -7.51 -26.95
N LYS A 141 11.84 -6.42 -26.20
CA LYS A 141 13.12 -5.72 -26.18
C LYS A 141 14.07 -6.30 -25.13
N ASN A 142 15.26 -6.71 -25.56
CA ASN A 142 16.35 -7.00 -24.65
C ASN A 142 16.96 -5.69 -24.13
N CYS A 143 16.52 -5.23 -22.97
CA CYS A 143 16.99 -3.97 -22.37
C CYS A 143 18.50 -3.98 -22.05
N PHE A 144 19.11 -5.15 -21.79
CA PHE A 144 20.54 -5.27 -21.50
C PHE A 144 21.43 -5.15 -22.77
N ALA A 145 20.86 -5.32 -23.95
CA ALA A 145 21.55 -5.17 -25.23
C ALA A 145 21.29 -3.82 -25.92
N SER A 146 20.59 -2.90 -25.24
CA SER A 146 20.24 -1.59 -25.79
C SER A 146 21.00 -0.48 -25.07
N PRO A 147 21.35 0.63 -25.74
CA PRO A 147 21.89 1.81 -25.07
C PRO A 147 20.97 2.28 -23.95
N MET A 148 21.55 2.67 -22.83
CA MET A 148 20.82 3.12 -21.64
C MET A 148 21.33 4.51 -21.23
N SER A 149 20.40 5.46 -21.07
CA SER A 149 20.64 6.77 -20.48
C SER A 149 19.58 7.00 -19.42
N ILE A 150 20.00 7.20 -18.16
CA ILE A 150 19.15 7.29 -16.99
C ILE A 150 19.08 8.74 -16.53
N TYR A 151 17.89 9.27 -16.33
CA TYR A 151 17.64 10.55 -15.69
C TYR A 151 17.20 10.33 -14.26
N GLU A 152 18.08 10.62 -13.31
CA GLU A 152 17.78 10.56 -11.86
C GLU A 152 17.23 11.91 -11.40
N LEU A 153 16.13 11.89 -10.64
CA LEU A 153 15.53 13.11 -10.13
C LEU A 153 14.77 12.91 -8.82
N HIS A 154 14.73 13.98 -8.02
CA HIS A 154 13.81 14.12 -6.90
C HIS A 154 12.55 14.85 -7.37
N LEU A 155 11.43 14.13 -7.45
CA LEU A 155 10.21 14.64 -8.08
C LEU A 155 9.65 15.88 -7.39
N GLY A 156 9.78 15.97 -6.06
CA GLY A 156 9.31 17.11 -5.28
C GLY A 156 10.05 18.41 -5.52
N SER A 157 11.27 18.37 -6.05
CA SER A 157 12.12 19.56 -6.33
C SER A 157 12.42 19.77 -7.80
N TRP A 158 12.04 18.83 -8.69
CA TRP A 158 12.34 18.93 -10.13
C TRP A 158 11.60 20.12 -10.77
N LYS A 159 10.31 20.21 -10.50
CA LYS A 159 9.45 21.29 -10.96
C LYS A 159 8.25 21.39 -10.03
N THR A 160 8.14 22.49 -9.31
CA THR A 160 7.03 22.71 -8.37
C THR A 160 6.00 23.62 -9.05
N PRO A 161 4.83 23.10 -9.48
CA PRO A 161 3.74 23.92 -9.99
C PRO A 161 3.21 24.88 -8.89
N GLU A 162 2.56 25.96 -9.29
CA GLU A 162 1.76 26.74 -8.35
C GLU A 162 0.72 25.85 -7.67
N GLY A 163 0.72 25.81 -6.34
CA GLY A 163 -0.19 24.95 -5.54
C GLY A 163 0.43 23.68 -5.00
N GLY A 164 1.73 23.46 -5.20
CA GLY A 164 2.46 22.32 -4.63
C GLY A 164 2.70 21.16 -5.61
N VAL A 165 3.31 20.08 -5.11
CA VAL A 165 3.65 18.92 -5.92
C VAL A 165 2.40 18.14 -6.29
N ASN A 166 2.17 17.97 -7.60
CA ASN A 166 1.11 17.14 -8.16
C ASN A 166 1.72 16.18 -9.18
N TYR A 167 1.85 14.91 -8.81
CA TYR A 167 2.49 13.91 -9.65
C TYR A 167 1.77 13.69 -10.99
N ALA A 168 0.44 13.76 -11.00
CA ALA A 168 -0.34 13.62 -12.22
C ALA A 168 -0.10 14.77 -13.22
N ALA A 169 0.15 15.99 -12.71
CA ALA A 169 0.49 17.14 -13.54
C ALA A 169 1.94 17.12 -14.01
N ILE A 170 2.86 16.63 -13.17
CA ILE A 170 4.31 16.57 -13.48
C ILE A 170 4.62 15.45 -14.50
N ALA A 171 3.94 14.32 -14.43
CA ALA A 171 4.26 13.13 -15.21
C ALA A 171 4.33 13.38 -16.74
N PRO A 172 3.37 14.06 -17.40
CA PRO A 172 3.45 14.33 -18.82
C PRO A 172 4.59 15.29 -19.20
N GLU A 173 4.89 16.26 -18.34
CA GLU A 173 6.01 17.19 -18.58
C GLU A 173 7.36 16.49 -18.46
N LEU A 174 7.50 15.62 -17.46
CA LEU A 174 8.70 14.81 -17.27
C LEU A 174 8.92 13.85 -18.44
N ALA A 175 7.86 13.16 -18.87
CA ALA A 175 7.92 12.26 -20.01
C ALA A 175 8.36 13.00 -21.30
N LYS A 176 7.79 14.19 -21.54
CA LYS A 176 8.17 15.04 -22.67
C LYS A 176 9.65 15.45 -22.59
N TYR A 177 10.08 15.97 -21.45
CA TYR A 177 11.47 16.39 -21.23
C TYR A 177 12.45 15.24 -21.47
N CYS A 178 12.21 14.08 -20.87
CA CYS A 178 13.10 12.93 -21.04
C CYS A 178 13.16 12.44 -22.49
N THR A 179 12.04 12.49 -23.20
CA THR A 179 11.99 12.13 -24.64
C THR A 179 12.80 13.13 -25.49
N GLU A 180 12.63 14.43 -25.27
CA GLU A 180 13.36 15.49 -26.01
C GLU A 180 14.86 15.45 -25.75
N MET A 181 15.26 15.11 -24.51
CA MET A 181 16.67 15.01 -24.10
C MET A 181 17.31 13.66 -24.45
N GLY A 182 16.54 12.68 -24.92
CA GLY A 182 17.04 11.35 -25.31
C GLY A 182 17.30 10.40 -24.13
N PHE A 183 16.73 10.66 -22.95
CA PHE A 183 16.80 9.70 -21.84
C PHE A 183 15.90 8.49 -22.11
N THR A 184 16.41 7.31 -21.78
CA THR A 184 15.70 6.05 -21.99
C THR A 184 15.02 5.54 -20.72
N HIS A 185 15.49 5.96 -19.55
CA HIS A 185 15.01 5.56 -18.24
C HIS A 185 14.92 6.77 -17.31
N ILE A 186 14.02 6.67 -16.35
CA ILE A 186 13.87 7.65 -15.27
C ILE A 186 14.08 6.89 -13.96
N GLU A 187 14.97 7.41 -13.12
CA GLU A 187 15.17 6.95 -11.74
C GLU A 187 14.63 7.99 -10.79
N LEU A 188 13.56 7.63 -10.07
CA LEU A 188 12.93 8.52 -9.10
C LEU A 188 13.54 8.28 -7.73
N LEU A 189 14.04 9.34 -7.08
CA LEU A 189 14.31 9.29 -5.64
C LEU A 189 13.03 8.91 -4.89
N PRO A 190 13.10 8.37 -3.66
CA PRO A 190 12.00 7.65 -3.04
C PRO A 190 10.66 8.41 -3.08
N LEU A 191 9.63 7.73 -3.60
CA LEU A 191 8.24 8.20 -3.64
C LEU A 191 7.36 7.49 -2.61
N THR A 192 7.89 6.49 -1.95
CA THR A 192 7.23 5.74 -0.89
C THR A 192 6.91 6.65 0.30
N GLU A 193 5.90 6.28 1.10
CA GLU A 193 5.46 7.10 2.22
C GLU A 193 6.58 7.38 3.23
N TYR A 194 6.76 8.63 3.59
CA TYR A 194 7.71 9.09 4.62
C TYR A 194 7.16 10.29 5.40
N PRO A 195 7.25 10.30 6.74
CA PRO A 195 6.66 11.34 7.58
C PRO A 195 7.55 12.58 7.71
N TYR A 196 8.84 12.49 7.37
CA TYR A 196 9.81 13.58 7.56
C TYR A 196 10.34 14.10 6.21
N PRO A 197 9.87 15.26 5.73
CA PRO A 197 10.29 15.84 4.45
C PRO A 197 11.81 16.06 4.33
N GLY A 198 12.50 16.39 5.43
CA GLY A 198 13.95 16.57 5.44
C GLY A 198 14.76 15.30 5.16
N SER A 199 14.13 14.13 5.15
CA SER A 199 14.76 12.87 4.73
C SER A 199 14.81 12.68 3.22
N TRP A 200 14.12 13.52 2.45
CA TRP A 200 13.98 13.38 0.98
C TRP A 200 13.41 12.02 0.55
N GLY A 201 12.59 11.41 1.40
CA GLY A 201 12.01 10.10 1.15
C GLY A 201 12.87 8.91 1.59
N TYR A 202 14.05 9.11 2.17
CA TYR A 202 14.91 8.01 2.61
C TYR A 202 14.54 7.41 3.97
N GLN A 203 13.64 8.05 4.75
CA GLN A 203 13.10 7.49 6.00
C GLN A 203 11.71 6.92 5.77
N VAL A 204 11.64 5.88 4.96
CA VAL A 204 10.40 5.22 4.53
C VAL A 204 9.67 4.57 5.70
N THR A 205 8.36 4.78 5.78
CA THR A 205 7.45 4.15 6.76
C THR A 205 6.40 3.24 6.11
N GLY A 206 6.21 3.34 4.79
CA GLY A 206 5.32 2.48 4.01
C GLY A 206 5.87 2.28 2.60
N TYR A 207 5.64 1.11 2.00
CA TYR A 207 6.13 0.80 0.65
C TYR A 207 5.32 1.45 -0.46
N TYR A 208 4.11 1.88 -0.14
CA TYR A 208 3.19 2.54 -1.07
C TYR A 208 2.98 3.98 -0.61
N ALA A 209 2.68 4.88 -1.55
CA ALA A 209 2.47 6.31 -1.28
C ALA A 209 1.05 6.70 -1.62
#